data_98e8b678ea70bd489aa222d07c6ec017
#
_entry.id   98e8b678ea70bd489aa222d07c6ec017
#
_cell.length_a   1.000
_cell.length_b   1.000
_cell.length_c   1.000
_cell.angle_alpha   90.00
_cell.angle_beta   90.00
_cell.angle_gamma   90.00
#
_symmetry.space_group_name_H-M   'P 1'
#
loop_
_entity.id
_entity.type
_entity.pdbx_description
1 polymer ?
#
loop_
_entity_poly.entity_id
_entity_poly.type
_entity_poly.pdbx_seq_one_letter_code
_entity_poly.pdbx_strand_id
1 'polypeptide(L)'
;VESLGYSVIFEADTGLEFIDKIDKNNLPDIVLMDINMPEMDGFETTVWLKKNHPDIKVLVLSMYDNEASIIRMLKCGAKGYILKDCEPAVLKTAIEDVLIKGYFYSDLVSGKLINAINKIQDDNNDFKVLVKLNDRETDFLKYTCTELTYKEIADKMFVSPRTIDGYRDALFEKLHVKTRVGLAIYAIKNGLVDIRQ
;
A
#
# COMPACT_ATOMS: atom_id res chain seq x y z
N VAL A 1 17.33 -7.84 -10.83
CA VAL A 1 17.59 -8.63 -9.60
C VAL A 1 18.66 -9.67 -9.89
N GLU A 2 18.50 -10.51 -10.91
CA GLU A 2 19.49 -11.54 -11.29
C GLU A 2 20.86 -10.95 -11.64
N SER A 3 20.90 -9.79 -12.31
CA SER A 3 22.14 -9.05 -12.61
C SER A 3 22.90 -8.58 -11.36
N LEU A 4 22.24 -8.57 -10.20
CA LEU A 4 22.83 -8.25 -8.91
C LEU A 4 23.32 -9.50 -8.14
N GLY A 5 23.15 -10.69 -8.73
CA GLY A 5 23.61 -11.96 -8.18
C GLY A 5 22.59 -12.68 -7.28
N TYR A 6 21.31 -12.31 -7.33
CA TYR A 6 20.22 -12.97 -6.61
C TYR A 6 19.45 -13.94 -7.50
N SER A 7 18.97 -15.03 -6.94
CA SER A 7 18.08 -15.98 -7.62
C SER A 7 16.63 -15.53 -7.48
N VAL A 8 15.92 -15.46 -8.60
CA VAL A 8 14.48 -15.20 -8.63
C VAL A 8 13.77 -16.55 -8.59
N ILE A 9 12.97 -16.80 -7.55
CA ILE A 9 12.22 -18.05 -7.39
C ILE A 9 11.00 -18.05 -8.31
N PHE A 10 10.24 -16.94 -8.31
CA PHE A 10 9.12 -16.70 -9.23
C PHE A 10 8.79 -15.21 -9.31
N GLU A 11 8.00 -14.86 -10.31
CA GLU A 11 7.39 -13.53 -10.48
C GLU A 11 5.88 -13.67 -10.50
N ALA A 12 5.17 -12.64 -10.04
CA ALA A 12 3.72 -12.57 -10.02
C ALA A 12 3.24 -11.15 -10.31
N ASP A 13 2.21 -11.02 -11.14
CA ASP A 13 1.64 -9.73 -11.55
C ASP A 13 0.56 -9.24 -10.57
N THR A 14 0.02 -10.13 -9.73
CA THR A 14 -1.01 -9.81 -8.74
C THR A 14 -0.72 -10.48 -7.39
N GLY A 15 -1.31 -9.94 -6.32
CA GLY A 15 -1.20 -10.57 -5.00
C GLY A 15 -1.87 -11.94 -4.94
N LEU A 16 -2.94 -12.18 -5.71
CA LEU A 16 -3.59 -13.49 -5.78
C LEU A 16 -2.68 -14.52 -6.46
N GLU A 17 -2.07 -14.14 -7.60
CA GLU A 17 -1.11 -15.00 -8.30
C GLU A 17 0.11 -15.31 -7.42
N PHE A 18 0.58 -14.33 -6.62
CA PHE A 18 1.64 -14.55 -5.65
C PHE A 18 1.27 -15.63 -4.63
N ILE A 19 0.03 -15.57 -4.11
CA ILE A 19 -0.47 -16.54 -3.13
C ILE A 19 -0.54 -17.95 -3.75
N ASP A 20 -0.95 -18.05 -5.00
CA ASP A 20 -1.06 -19.33 -5.70
C ASP A 20 0.31 -19.95 -6.03
N LYS A 21 1.33 -19.11 -6.28
CA LYS A 21 2.68 -19.55 -6.65
C LYS A 21 3.58 -19.87 -5.46
N ILE A 22 3.26 -19.38 -4.26
CA ILE A 22 4.13 -19.57 -3.10
C ILE A 22 4.16 -21.04 -2.67
N ASP A 23 5.34 -21.64 -2.71
CA ASP A 23 5.55 -23.03 -2.24
C ASP A 23 6.20 -23.05 -0.86
N LYS A 24 5.54 -23.71 0.08
CA LYS A 24 6.04 -23.86 1.47
C LYS A 24 7.38 -24.58 1.56
N ASN A 25 7.75 -25.37 0.56
CA ASN A 25 9.02 -26.09 0.51
C ASN A 25 10.14 -25.25 -0.12
N ASN A 26 9.82 -24.11 -0.75
CA ASN A 26 10.77 -23.23 -1.41
C ASN A 26 10.34 -21.76 -1.25
N LEU A 27 10.42 -21.27 -0.01
CA LEU A 27 10.02 -19.90 0.32
C LEU A 27 11.13 -18.91 -0.04
N PRO A 28 10.78 -17.71 -0.56
CA PRO A 28 11.75 -16.65 -0.75
C PRO A 28 12.20 -16.05 0.59
N ASP A 29 13.47 -15.67 0.69
CA ASP A 29 13.98 -14.90 1.84
C ASP A 29 13.42 -13.48 1.87
N ILE A 30 13.20 -12.90 0.69
CA ILE A 30 12.72 -11.54 0.50
C ILE A 30 11.77 -11.46 -0.71
N VAL A 31 10.75 -10.63 -0.60
CA VAL A 31 9.83 -10.28 -1.70
C VAL A 31 10.01 -8.81 -2.05
N LEU A 32 10.25 -8.53 -3.31
CA LEU A 32 10.18 -7.19 -3.88
C LEU A 32 8.74 -6.90 -4.25
N MET A 33 8.10 -6.00 -3.50
CA MET A 33 6.67 -5.78 -3.57
C MET A 33 6.35 -4.46 -4.27
N ASP A 34 5.64 -4.51 -5.40
CA ASP A 34 4.98 -3.33 -5.92
C ASP A 34 3.73 -3.01 -5.10
N ILE A 35 3.40 -1.72 -4.96
CA ILE A 35 2.17 -1.30 -4.30
C ILE A 35 0.98 -1.50 -5.24
N ASN A 36 1.13 -1.11 -6.51
CA ASN A 36 0.04 -1.09 -7.47
C ASN A 36 0.01 -2.37 -8.30
N MET A 37 -0.76 -3.31 -7.85
CA MET A 37 -1.06 -4.54 -8.57
C MET A 37 -2.58 -4.66 -8.72
N PRO A 38 -3.08 -5.22 -9.84
CA PRO A 38 -4.51 -5.46 -10.00
C PRO A 38 -5.00 -6.56 -9.05
N GLU A 39 -6.32 -6.65 -8.86
CA GLU A 39 -7.03 -7.65 -8.06
C GLU A 39 -6.69 -7.61 -6.55
N MET A 40 -5.45 -7.88 -6.18
CA MET A 40 -4.92 -7.81 -4.82
C MET A 40 -3.65 -6.98 -4.80
N ASP A 41 -3.70 -5.82 -4.15
CA ASP A 41 -2.62 -4.83 -4.13
C ASP A 41 -1.46 -5.23 -3.19
N GLY A 42 -0.37 -4.45 -3.24
CA GLY A 42 0.82 -4.72 -2.41
C GLY A 42 0.58 -4.55 -0.92
N PHE A 43 -0.38 -3.71 -0.51
CA PHE A 43 -0.76 -3.58 0.90
C PHE A 43 -1.41 -4.85 1.41
N GLU A 44 -2.41 -5.35 0.68
CA GLU A 44 -3.16 -6.57 1.02
C GLU A 44 -2.23 -7.79 1.02
N THR A 45 -1.38 -7.88 0.00
CA THR A 45 -0.39 -8.96 -0.12
C THR A 45 0.61 -8.94 1.03
N THR A 46 1.09 -7.76 1.43
CA THR A 46 2.02 -7.61 2.57
C THR A 46 1.36 -8.00 3.89
N VAL A 47 0.09 -7.62 4.11
CA VAL A 47 -0.67 -8.06 5.30
C VAL A 47 -0.85 -9.57 5.30
N TRP A 48 -1.17 -10.17 4.15
CA TRP A 48 -1.29 -11.62 4.04
C TRP A 48 0.04 -12.34 4.35
N LEU A 49 1.15 -11.85 3.78
CA LEU A 49 2.50 -12.37 4.06
C LEU A 49 2.84 -12.29 5.54
N LYS A 50 2.62 -11.15 6.18
CA LYS A 50 2.87 -10.97 7.61
C LYS A 50 2.11 -11.97 8.47
N LYS A 51 0.90 -12.37 8.05
CA LYS A 51 0.06 -13.32 8.77
C LYS A 51 0.46 -14.78 8.52
N ASN A 52 0.78 -15.14 7.28
CA ASN A 52 0.94 -16.53 6.87
C ASN A 52 2.41 -16.96 6.78
N HIS A 53 3.31 -16.02 6.48
CA HIS A 53 4.75 -16.25 6.32
C HIS A 53 5.56 -15.11 6.94
N PRO A 54 5.54 -14.92 8.27
CA PRO A 54 6.14 -13.76 8.95
C PRO A 54 7.66 -13.65 8.79
N ASP A 55 8.33 -14.74 8.43
CA ASP A 55 9.77 -14.81 8.23
C ASP A 55 10.19 -14.22 6.87
N ILE A 56 9.29 -14.19 5.89
CA ILE A 56 9.54 -13.59 4.59
C ILE A 56 9.59 -12.05 4.74
N LYS A 57 10.69 -11.48 4.32
CA LYS A 57 10.90 -10.03 4.38
C LYS A 57 10.29 -9.37 3.16
N VAL A 58 9.61 -8.25 3.34
CA VAL A 58 9.02 -7.48 2.24
C VAL A 58 9.79 -6.17 2.09
N LEU A 59 10.40 -5.97 0.92
CA LEU A 59 11.01 -4.72 0.47
C LEU A 59 10.13 -4.11 -0.61
N VAL A 60 9.58 -2.95 -0.34
CA VAL A 60 8.66 -2.26 -1.26
C VAL A 60 9.44 -1.55 -2.35
N LEU A 61 8.99 -1.72 -3.60
CA LEU A 61 9.39 -0.97 -4.78
C LEU A 61 8.22 -0.13 -5.26
N SER A 62 8.31 1.20 -5.21
CA SER A 62 7.17 2.06 -5.55
C SER A 62 7.60 3.24 -6.44
N MET A 63 6.69 3.69 -7.29
CA MET A 63 6.83 4.99 -7.98
C MET A 63 6.44 6.17 -7.09
N TYR A 64 5.87 5.90 -5.90
CA TYR A 64 5.39 6.95 -5.00
C TYR A 64 6.36 7.19 -3.86
N ASP A 65 6.57 8.46 -3.58
CA ASP A 65 7.38 8.94 -2.48
C ASP A 65 6.53 9.62 -1.39
N ASN A 66 5.19 9.50 -1.47
CA ASN A 66 4.32 10.14 -0.49
C ASN A 66 4.37 9.46 0.88
N GLU A 67 4.33 10.29 1.91
CA GLU A 67 4.47 9.92 3.32
C GLU A 67 3.42 8.88 3.76
N ALA A 68 2.19 9.03 3.29
CA ALA A 68 1.07 8.17 3.68
C ALA A 68 1.25 6.71 3.19
N SER A 69 1.67 6.53 1.92
CA SER A 69 1.93 5.20 1.36
C SER A 69 3.10 4.50 2.06
N ILE A 70 4.18 5.24 2.35
CA ILE A 70 5.34 4.72 3.09
C ILE A 70 4.90 4.19 4.44
N ILE A 71 4.21 5.02 5.22
CA ILE A 71 3.78 4.65 6.58
C ILE A 71 2.79 3.49 6.55
N ARG A 72 1.85 3.50 5.60
CA ARG A 72 0.88 2.41 5.43
C ARG A 72 1.58 1.08 5.17
N MET A 73 2.55 1.04 4.24
CA MET A 73 3.31 -0.18 3.94
C MET A 73 4.09 -0.71 5.13
N LEU A 74 4.75 0.17 5.89
CA LEU A 74 5.47 -0.23 7.09
C LEU A 74 4.54 -0.80 8.16
N LYS A 75 3.34 -0.23 8.33
CA LYS A 75 2.30 -0.80 9.22
C LYS A 75 1.79 -2.16 8.75
N CYS A 76 1.67 -2.37 7.44
CA CYS A 76 1.32 -3.67 6.87
C CYS A 76 2.40 -4.74 7.17
N GLY A 77 3.64 -4.33 7.43
CA GLY A 77 4.72 -5.23 7.81
C GLY A 77 5.94 -5.20 6.90
N ALA A 78 5.97 -4.29 5.93
CA ALA A 78 7.13 -4.09 5.08
C ALA A 78 8.39 -3.77 5.92
N LYS A 79 9.53 -4.30 5.52
CA LYS A 79 10.82 -4.13 6.18
C LYS A 79 11.69 -3.06 5.53
N GLY A 80 11.31 -2.61 4.34
CA GLY A 80 11.98 -1.54 3.65
C GLY A 80 11.10 -0.93 2.57
N TYR A 81 11.51 0.26 2.11
CA TYR A 81 10.81 1.02 1.08
C TYR A 81 11.83 1.77 0.24
N ILE A 82 11.82 1.56 -1.06
CA ILE A 82 12.64 2.26 -2.04
C ILE A 82 11.81 2.68 -3.25
N LEU A 83 12.29 3.68 -3.98
CA LEU A 83 11.67 4.11 -5.22
C LEU A 83 12.13 3.23 -6.39
N LYS A 84 11.26 3.00 -7.37
CA LYS A 84 11.55 2.17 -8.57
C LYS A 84 12.63 2.78 -9.47
N ASP A 85 12.86 4.09 -9.38
CA ASP A 85 13.87 4.84 -10.12
C ASP A 85 15.24 4.86 -9.41
N CYS A 86 15.39 4.11 -8.31
CA CYS A 86 16.67 4.02 -7.60
C CYS A 86 17.75 3.34 -8.44
N GLU A 87 19.00 3.73 -8.21
CA GLU A 87 20.15 3.06 -8.82
C GLU A 87 20.24 1.58 -8.38
N PRO A 88 20.72 0.67 -9.27
CA PRO A 88 20.88 -0.75 -8.95
C PRO A 88 21.72 -1.02 -7.69
N ALA A 89 22.70 -0.16 -7.41
CA ALA A 89 23.51 -0.25 -6.21
C ALA A 89 22.69 -0.03 -4.92
N VAL A 90 21.74 0.91 -4.96
CA VAL A 90 20.82 1.17 -3.83
C VAL A 90 19.89 -0.01 -3.60
N LEU A 91 19.34 -0.60 -4.68
CA LEU A 91 18.53 -1.81 -4.59
C LEU A 91 19.30 -2.97 -3.95
N LYS A 92 20.55 -3.18 -4.37
CA LYS A 92 21.44 -4.21 -3.80
C LYS A 92 21.64 -3.99 -2.30
N THR A 93 22.03 -2.78 -1.91
CA THR A 93 22.22 -2.41 -0.50
C THR A 93 20.94 -2.62 0.31
N ALA A 94 19.78 -2.23 -0.26
CA ALA A 94 18.49 -2.39 0.42
C ALA A 94 18.15 -3.87 0.65
N ILE A 95 18.38 -4.74 -0.32
CA ILE A 95 18.17 -6.19 -0.19
C ILE A 95 19.09 -6.75 0.91
N GLU A 96 20.40 -6.44 0.84
CA GLU A 96 21.38 -6.91 1.82
C GLU A 96 21.04 -6.44 3.24
N ASP A 97 20.70 -5.17 3.41
CA ASP A 97 20.35 -4.60 4.71
C ASP A 97 19.06 -5.21 5.28
N VAL A 98 18.03 -5.40 4.44
CA VAL A 98 16.80 -6.07 4.88
C VAL A 98 17.08 -7.51 5.29
N LEU A 99 17.94 -8.24 4.58
CA LEU A 99 18.30 -9.61 4.92
C LEU A 99 19.14 -9.70 6.20
N ILE A 100 20.13 -8.81 6.37
CA ILE A 100 21.11 -8.86 7.46
C ILE A 100 20.59 -8.11 8.71
N LYS A 101 20.14 -6.86 8.53
CA LYS A 101 19.73 -5.96 9.63
C LYS A 101 18.24 -6.11 9.96
N GLY A 102 17.44 -6.69 9.04
CA GLY A 102 15.98 -6.83 9.18
C GLY A 102 15.18 -5.64 8.68
N TYR A 103 15.81 -4.53 8.26
CA TYR A 103 15.15 -3.35 7.70
C TYR A 103 16.09 -2.50 6.83
N PHE A 104 15.48 -1.70 5.93
CA PHE A 104 16.16 -0.66 5.16
C PHE A 104 15.27 0.56 4.96
N TYR A 105 15.77 1.73 5.31
CA TYR A 105 15.11 3.01 5.02
C TYR A 105 16.12 3.97 4.43
N SER A 106 15.87 4.46 3.20
CA SER A 106 16.66 5.53 2.61
C SER A 106 16.54 6.82 3.42
N ASP A 107 17.44 7.77 3.25
CA ASP A 107 17.37 9.08 3.92
C ASP A 107 16.06 9.80 3.63
N LEU A 108 15.55 9.70 2.39
CA LEU A 108 14.26 10.27 1.99
C LEU A 108 13.10 9.64 2.79
N VAL A 109 13.09 8.31 2.92
CA VAL A 109 12.07 7.59 3.69
C VAL A 109 12.18 7.92 5.18
N SER A 110 13.40 7.93 5.71
CA SER A 110 13.68 8.29 7.11
C SER A 110 13.25 9.72 7.43
N GLY A 111 13.54 10.68 6.54
CA GLY A 111 13.08 12.06 6.68
C GLY A 111 11.56 12.20 6.69
N LYS A 112 10.85 11.46 5.81
CA LYS A 112 9.38 11.44 5.78
C LYS A 112 8.78 10.79 7.02
N LEU A 113 9.40 9.72 7.54
CA LEU A 113 8.97 9.10 8.79
C LEU A 113 9.16 10.04 10.00
N ILE A 114 10.28 10.75 10.08
CA ILE A 114 10.53 11.74 11.14
C ILE A 114 9.51 12.89 11.06
N ASN A 115 9.26 13.40 9.85
CA ASN A 115 8.25 14.44 9.65
C ASN A 115 6.85 13.98 10.06
N ALA A 116 6.51 12.73 9.73
CA ALA A 116 5.24 12.13 10.13
C ALA A 116 5.13 12.01 11.65
N ILE A 117 6.20 11.59 12.32
CA ILE A 117 6.24 11.47 13.78
C ILE A 117 6.09 12.87 14.44
N ASN A 118 6.77 13.88 13.91
CA ASN A 118 6.67 15.25 14.39
C ASN A 118 5.26 15.83 14.23
N LYS A 119 4.61 15.59 13.07
CA LYS A 119 3.21 15.97 12.84
C LYS A 119 2.23 15.27 13.79
N ILE A 120 2.55 14.07 14.26
CA ILE A 120 1.74 13.37 15.26
C ILE A 120 1.75 14.10 16.62
N GLN A 121 2.82 14.81 16.93
CA GLN A 121 2.91 15.62 18.17
C GLN A 121 2.13 16.92 18.05
N ASP A 122 2.04 17.51 16.83
CA ASP A 122 1.34 18.78 16.59
C ASP A 122 -0.12 18.61 16.14
N ASP A 123 -0.44 17.54 15.38
CA ASP A 123 -1.79 17.27 14.86
C ASP A 123 -2.19 15.80 15.02
N ASN A 124 -2.99 15.52 16.03
CA ASN A 124 -3.56 14.19 16.31
C ASN A 124 -4.54 13.66 15.24
N ASN A 125 -4.68 14.31 14.06
CA ASN A 125 -5.80 14.07 13.17
C ASN A 125 -5.48 13.26 11.89
N ASP A 126 -4.38 13.54 11.18
CA ASP A 126 -4.15 12.93 9.85
C ASP A 126 -3.74 11.45 9.90
N PHE A 127 -3.00 11.06 10.93
CA PHE A 127 -2.60 9.66 11.12
C PHE A 127 -3.75 8.74 11.56
N LYS A 128 -4.70 9.30 12.32
CA LYS A 128 -5.88 8.56 12.78
C LYS A 128 -6.84 8.24 11.63
N VAL A 129 -6.85 9.03 10.57
CA VAL A 129 -7.77 8.86 9.44
C VAL A 129 -7.40 7.65 8.60
N LEU A 130 -6.12 7.45 8.25
CA LEU A 130 -5.67 6.26 7.49
C LEU A 130 -5.83 4.94 8.26
N VAL A 131 -5.78 5.00 9.58
CA VAL A 131 -5.94 3.81 10.45
C VAL A 131 -7.41 3.45 10.67
N LYS A 132 -8.35 4.38 10.45
CA LYS A 132 -9.77 4.21 10.75
C LYS A 132 -10.64 3.81 9.56
N LEU A 133 -10.10 3.80 8.35
CA LEU A 133 -10.84 3.29 7.20
C LEU A 133 -10.93 1.76 7.32
N ASN A 134 -12.15 1.26 7.30
CA ASN A 134 -12.38 -0.18 7.16
C ASN A 134 -12.29 -0.59 5.68
N ASP A 135 -12.24 -1.90 5.41
CA ASP A 135 -12.08 -2.44 4.07
C ASP A 135 -13.18 -1.93 3.11
N ARG A 136 -14.42 -1.85 3.58
CA ARG A 136 -15.56 -1.35 2.80
C ARG A 136 -15.46 0.14 2.47
N GLU A 137 -14.98 0.96 3.40
CA GLU A 137 -14.73 2.38 3.16
C GLU A 137 -13.57 2.58 2.18
N THR A 138 -12.56 1.74 2.25
CA THR A 138 -11.42 1.74 1.31
C THR A 138 -11.88 1.36 -0.10
N ASP A 139 -12.68 0.31 -0.23
CA ASP A 139 -13.25 -0.11 -1.51
C ASP A 139 -14.13 0.99 -2.11
N PHE A 140 -14.99 1.60 -1.30
CA PHE A 140 -15.81 2.72 -1.75
C PHE A 140 -14.96 3.90 -2.25
N LEU A 141 -13.88 4.25 -1.54
CA LEU A 141 -12.94 5.29 -1.99
C LEU A 141 -12.29 4.95 -3.34
N LYS A 142 -11.88 3.71 -3.56
CA LYS A 142 -11.35 3.26 -4.86
C LYS A 142 -12.39 3.50 -5.96
N TYR A 143 -13.64 3.14 -5.74
CA TYR A 143 -14.72 3.36 -6.72
C TYR A 143 -15.09 4.84 -6.93
N THR A 144 -14.86 5.73 -5.96
CA THR A 144 -15.11 7.17 -6.18
C THR A 144 -14.18 7.78 -7.23
N CYS A 145 -13.04 7.15 -7.51
CA CYS A 145 -12.07 7.54 -8.52
C CYS A 145 -12.43 7.09 -9.94
N THR A 146 -13.51 6.34 -10.12
CA THR A 146 -14.01 5.87 -11.42
C THR A 146 -15.15 6.76 -11.91
N GLU A 147 -15.64 6.53 -13.14
CA GLU A 147 -16.82 7.22 -13.69
C GLU A 147 -18.16 6.64 -13.22
N LEU A 148 -18.15 5.57 -12.42
CA LEU A 148 -19.35 4.91 -11.91
C LEU A 148 -20.21 5.85 -11.08
N THR A 149 -21.50 5.84 -11.27
CA THR A 149 -22.46 6.50 -10.40
C THR A 149 -22.52 5.80 -9.03
N TYR A 150 -23.02 6.46 -8.00
CA TYR A 150 -23.20 5.82 -6.68
C TYR A 150 -24.10 4.59 -6.72
N LYS A 151 -25.07 4.54 -7.65
CA LYS A 151 -25.92 3.37 -7.84
C LYS A 151 -25.12 2.19 -8.40
N GLU A 152 -24.29 2.42 -9.41
CA GLU A 152 -23.42 1.40 -9.97
C GLU A 152 -22.35 0.94 -8.98
N ILE A 153 -21.84 1.86 -8.14
CA ILE A 153 -20.94 1.50 -7.02
C ILE A 153 -21.67 0.58 -6.03
N ALA A 154 -22.93 0.88 -5.71
CA ALA A 154 -23.74 0.01 -4.84
C ALA A 154 -23.85 -1.41 -5.40
N ASP A 155 -24.13 -1.52 -6.71
CA ASP A 155 -24.22 -2.80 -7.40
C ASP A 155 -22.87 -3.54 -7.39
N LYS A 156 -21.76 -2.85 -7.63
CA LYS A 156 -20.39 -3.42 -7.60
C LYS A 156 -19.97 -3.90 -6.21
N MET A 157 -20.37 -3.17 -5.18
CA MET A 157 -20.03 -3.52 -3.79
C MET A 157 -21.05 -4.49 -3.16
N PHE A 158 -22.09 -4.89 -3.91
CA PHE A 158 -23.17 -5.76 -3.43
C PHE A 158 -23.87 -5.20 -2.18
N VAL A 159 -24.16 -3.90 -2.17
CA VAL A 159 -24.84 -3.19 -1.08
C VAL A 159 -26.01 -2.35 -1.60
N SER A 160 -26.87 -1.87 -0.70
CA SER A 160 -27.94 -0.96 -1.07
C SER A 160 -27.42 0.45 -1.39
N PRO A 161 -28.09 1.23 -2.27
CA PRO A 161 -27.74 2.64 -2.49
C PRO A 161 -27.71 3.46 -1.20
N ARG A 162 -28.59 3.17 -0.24
CA ARG A 162 -28.61 3.81 1.08
C ARG A 162 -27.35 3.52 1.89
N THR A 163 -26.76 2.34 1.73
CA THR A 163 -25.48 1.98 2.37
C THR A 163 -24.34 2.80 1.79
N ILE A 164 -24.35 3.04 0.47
CA ILE A 164 -23.37 3.90 -0.21
C ILE A 164 -23.49 5.36 0.26
N ASP A 165 -24.70 5.87 0.43
CA ASP A 165 -24.90 7.21 1.03
C ASP A 165 -24.29 7.26 2.44
N GLY A 166 -24.46 6.22 3.23
CA GLY A 166 -23.85 6.10 4.55
C GLY A 166 -22.32 6.11 4.51
N TYR A 167 -21.71 5.38 3.58
CA TYR A 167 -20.25 5.42 3.40
C TYR A 167 -19.76 6.80 2.95
N ARG A 168 -20.46 7.43 1.99
CA ARG A 168 -20.15 8.79 1.53
C ARG A 168 -20.15 9.78 2.68
N ASP A 169 -21.24 9.82 3.44
CA ASP A 169 -21.44 10.80 4.51
C ASP A 169 -20.43 10.58 5.64
N ALA A 170 -20.21 9.32 6.03
CA ALA A 170 -19.17 8.98 7.01
C ALA A 170 -17.77 9.39 6.56
N LEU A 171 -17.45 9.20 5.26
CA LEU A 171 -16.15 9.58 4.73
C LEU A 171 -16.00 11.09 4.55
N PHE A 172 -17.07 11.82 4.20
CA PHE A 172 -17.06 13.27 4.18
C PHE A 172 -16.70 13.85 5.55
N GLU A 173 -17.27 13.29 6.60
CA GLU A 173 -16.97 13.68 7.97
C GLU A 173 -15.55 13.26 8.40
N LYS A 174 -15.19 11.99 8.21
CA LYS A 174 -13.90 11.43 8.60
C LYS A 174 -12.70 12.09 7.91
N LEU A 175 -12.84 12.43 6.63
CA LEU A 175 -11.77 12.96 5.79
C LEU A 175 -11.81 14.49 5.64
N HIS A 176 -12.78 15.14 6.29
CA HIS A 176 -13.00 16.59 6.20
C HIS A 176 -13.16 17.09 4.76
N VAL A 177 -13.77 16.30 3.88
CA VAL A 177 -14.06 16.64 2.49
C VAL A 177 -15.57 16.78 2.29
N LYS A 178 -16.00 17.51 1.24
CA LYS A 178 -17.42 17.81 1.00
C LYS A 178 -17.94 17.32 -0.36
N THR A 179 -17.07 16.74 -1.18
CA THR A 179 -17.42 16.35 -2.55
C THR A 179 -16.81 15.02 -2.93
N ARG A 180 -17.41 14.34 -3.93
CA ARG A 180 -16.82 13.13 -4.52
C ARG A 180 -15.40 13.37 -5.05
N VAL A 181 -15.17 14.55 -5.65
CA VAL A 181 -13.84 14.95 -6.13
C VAL A 181 -12.85 15.02 -4.96
N GLY A 182 -13.29 15.53 -3.80
CA GLY A 182 -12.47 15.53 -2.58
C GLY A 182 -12.11 14.13 -2.11
N LEU A 183 -13.05 13.16 -2.17
CA LEU A 183 -12.77 11.75 -1.86
C LEU A 183 -11.77 11.15 -2.85
N ALA A 184 -11.95 11.39 -4.15
CA ALA A 184 -11.06 10.89 -5.19
C ALA A 184 -9.64 11.47 -5.03
N ILE A 185 -9.50 12.78 -4.81
CA ILE A 185 -8.21 13.43 -4.55
C ILE A 185 -7.56 12.82 -3.30
N TYR A 186 -8.33 12.58 -2.25
CA TYR A 186 -7.83 11.93 -1.04
C TYR A 186 -7.30 10.52 -1.33
N ALA A 187 -8.07 9.70 -2.06
CA ALA A 187 -7.68 8.35 -2.42
C ALA A 187 -6.37 8.32 -3.23
N ILE A 188 -6.24 9.22 -4.20
CA ILE A 188 -5.05 9.36 -5.04
C ILE A 188 -3.84 9.82 -4.21
N LYS A 189 -3.99 10.90 -3.42
CA LYS A 189 -2.91 11.43 -2.57
C LYS A 189 -2.39 10.42 -1.55
N ASN A 190 -3.24 9.51 -1.10
CA ASN A 190 -2.88 8.48 -0.11
C ASN A 190 -2.53 7.13 -0.75
N GLY A 191 -2.35 7.07 -2.08
CA GLY A 191 -1.92 5.86 -2.78
C GLY A 191 -2.94 4.71 -2.72
N LEU A 192 -4.24 5.02 -2.59
CA LEU A 192 -5.31 4.03 -2.66
C LEU A 192 -5.66 3.69 -4.11
N VAL A 193 -5.38 4.60 -5.04
CA VAL A 193 -5.65 4.45 -6.48
C VAL A 193 -4.55 5.15 -7.28
N ASP A 194 -4.10 4.53 -8.37
CA ASP A 194 -3.22 5.15 -9.37
C ASP A 194 -4.03 5.82 -10.49
N ILE A 195 -3.61 7.01 -10.91
CA ILE A 195 -4.26 7.77 -12.00
C ILE A 195 -3.75 7.34 -13.40
N ARG A 196 -2.75 6.47 -13.48
CA ARG A 196 -2.09 6.11 -14.74
C ARG A 196 -2.70 4.85 -15.34
N GLN A 197 -4.00 4.90 -15.65
CA GLN A 197 -4.63 4.01 -16.62
C GLN A 197 -5.18 4.83 -17.78
#